data_7fc9da812fcfcd388899f25071f16ceb
#
_entry.id   7fc9da812fcfcd388899f25071f16ceb
#
_cell.length_a   1.000
_cell.length_b   1.000
_cell.length_c   1.000
_cell.angle_alpha   90.00
_cell.angle_beta   90.00
_cell.angle_gamma   90.00
#
_symmetry.space_group_name_H-M   'P 1'
#
loop_
_entity.id
_entity.type
_entity.pdbx_description
1 polymer ?
#
loop_
_entity_poly.entity_id
_entity_poly.type
_entity_poly.pdbx_seq_one_letter_code
_entity_poly.pdbx_strand_id
1 'polypeptide(L)'
;MNRLARLRVEDIKAWLGEVHLSDRKGQTPYYIPVLNQVNPEVFALQIHCLEGEILSWGDETVTFPLMSVIKPFLLLYLLTHLGEDAVFRRVGKQASSYPFNSLTQLQEDRGFPRNPLINSGAIALADLLAGETPESRCENLLLWLNKMGNCQLFLDGSVLDSVHSYPNVHNQALSLELEKNGYISHRYLALETYNRICCLSGKIADLANLGKLILASSFADIVLEIMTNCGLYEASEKFAIEVGFPTKSGVSGALLSIVPQQGAI
;
A
#
# COMPACT_ATOMS: atom_id res chain seq x y z
N MET A 1 -0.30 21.39 -17.75
CA MET A 1 -1.62 22.01 -17.48
C MET A 1 -2.33 21.13 -16.46
N ASN A 2 -2.59 21.62 -15.24
CA ASN A 2 -3.19 20.82 -14.15
C ASN A 2 -4.64 20.44 -14.50
N ARG A 3 -4.87 19.17 -14.87
CA ARG A 3 -6.20 18.66 -15.25
C ARG A 3 -7.06 18.37 -14.04
N LEU A 4 -6.46 17.89 -12.93
CA LEU A 4 -7.21 17.62 -11.69
C LEU A 4 -7.86 18.90 -11.13
N ALA A 5 -7.16 20.02 -11.15
CA ALA A 5 -7.69 21.30 -10.65
C ALA A 5 -8.87 21.86 -11.47
N ARG A 6 -9.20 21.24 -12.62
CA ARG A 6 -10.35 21.63 -13.47
C ARG A 6 -11.55 20.73 -13.30
N LEU A 7 -11.41 19.63 -12.55
CA LEU A 7 -12.53 18.73 -12.26
C LEU A 7 -13.60 19.49 -11.45
N ARG A 8 -14.84 19.29 -11.86
CA ARG A 8 -16.00 19.83 -11.15
C ARG A 8 -16.75 18.72 -10.46
N VAL A 9 -17.45 19.07 -9.43
CA VAL A 9 -18.31 18.14 -8.67
C VAL A 9 -19.30 17.41 -9.58
N GLU A 10 -19.85 18.11 -10.60
CA GLU A 10 -20.80 17.57 -11.56
C GLU A 10 -20.19 16.49 -12.44
N ASP A 11 -18.93 16.65 -12.88
CA ASP A 11 -18.23 15.66 -13.72
C ASP A 11 -18.08 14.35 -12.97
N ILE A 12 -17.71 14.42 -11.68
CA ILE A 12 -17.53 13.25 -10.85
C ILE A 12 -18.86 12.58 -10.49
N LYS A 13 -19.91 13.36 -10.22
CA LYS A 13 -21.26 12.80 -10.00
C LYS A 13 -21.75 12.01 -11.20
N ALA A 14 -21.49 12.50 -12.41
CA ALA A 14 -21.84 11.77 -13.63
C ALA A 14 -21.10 10.44 -13.72
N TRP A 15 -19.78 10.42 -13.50
CA TRP A 15 -18.97 9.20 -13.53
C TRP A 15 -19.36 8.19 -12.44
N LEU A 16 -19.65 8.65 -11.23
CA LEU A 16 -20.11 7.80 -10.14
C LEU A 16 -21.45 7.14 -10.47
N GLY A 17 -22.37 7.87 -11.15
CA GLY A 17 -23.62 7.31 -11.63
C GLY A 17 -23.40 6.18 -12.63
N GLU A 18 -22.43 6.28 -13.53
CA GLU A 18 -22.07 5.23 -14.48
C GLU A 18 -21.44 4.00 -13.77
N VAL A 19 -20.59 4.22 -12.76
CA VAL A 19 -19.96 3.14 -11.99
C VAL A 19 -20.98 2.31 -11.22
N HIS A 20 -21.97 2.94 -10.61
CA HIS A 20 -23.03 2.23 -9.88
C HIS A 20 -23.95 1.37 -10.77
N LEU A 21 -23.95 1.61 -12.08
CA LEU A 21 -24.69 0.81 -13.04
C LEU A 21 -23.93 -0.45 -13.50
N SER A 22 -22.67 -0.62 -13.08
CA SER A 22 -21.89 -1.79 -13.47
C SER A 22 -22.30 -3.01 -12.64
N ASP A 23 -22.62 -4.13 -13.31
CA ASP A 23 -22.97 -5.41 -12.66
C ASP A 23 -21.78 -6.13 -11.99
N ARG A 24 -20.59 -5.54 -12.02
CA ARG A 24 -19.38 -6.14 -11.46
C ARG A 24 -19.31 -5.86 -9.96
N LYS A 25 -19.74 -6.83 -9.17
CA LYS A 25 -19.64 -6.78 -7.71
C LYS A 25 -18.33 -7.35 -7.24
N GLY A 26 -17.58 -6.58 -6.43
CA GLY A 26 -16.46 -7.07 -5.66
C GLY A 26 -16.91 -8.07 -4.59
N GLN A 27 -15.95 -8.82 -4.02
CA GLN A 27 -16.18 -9.72 -2.89
C GLN A 27 -15.26 -9.36 -1.75
N THR A 28 -15.77 -9.41 -0.53
CA THR A 28 -14.96 -9.24 0.68
C THR A 28 -13.99 -10.40 0.86
N PRO A 29 -12.77 -10.17 1.37
CA PRO A 29 -11.79 -11.23 1.54
C PRO A 29 -12.16 -12.15 2.71
N TYR A 30 -12.32 -13.46 2.44
CA TYR A 30 -12.71 -14.45 3.45
C TYR A 30 -11.57 -14.85 4.41
N TYR A 31 -10.31 -14.62 4.01
CA TYR A 31 -9.13 -15.02 4.78
C TYR A 31 -8.67 -14.00 5.83
N ILE A 32 -9.36 -12.87 5.96
CA ILE A 32 -9.21 -11.92 7.06
C ILE A 32 -10.62 -11.71 7.64
N PRO A 33 -10.99 -12.42 8.72
CA PRO A 33 -12.36 -12.48 9.21
C PRO A 33 -13.04 -11.12 9.43
N VAL A 34 -12.32 -10.13 9.97
CA VAL A 34 -12.89 -8.79 10.18
C VAL A 34 -13.22 -8.08 8.87
N LEU A 35 -12.42 -8.28 7.81
CA LEU A 35 -12.69 -7.69 6.50
C LEU A 35 -13.83 -8.40 5.75
N ASN A 36 -14.09 -9.68 6.08
CA ASN A 36 -15.22 -10.40 5.50
C ASN A 36 -16.58 -9.90 6.03
N GLN A 37 -16.58 -9.18 7.14
CA GLN A 37 -17.79 -8.67 7.80
C GLN A 37 -18.12 -7.22 7.41
N VAL A 38 -17.25 -6.54 6.65
CA VAL A 38 -17.51 -5.16 6.25
C VAL A 38 -18.66 -5.10 5.24
N ASN A 39 -19.41 -3.99 5.27
CA ASN A 39 -20.44 -3.74 4.27
C ASN A 39 -19.77 -3.50 2.89
N PRO A 40 -20.01 -4.36 1.88
CA PRO A 40 -19.39 -4.22 0.56
C PRO A 40 -19.89 -3.01 -0.24
N GLU A 41 -20.97 -2.37 0.18
CA GLU A 41 -21.53 -1.17 -0.46
C GLU A 41 -20.88 0.14 0.02
N VAL A 42 -19.98 0.08 1.01
CA VAL A 42 -19.23 1.27 1.46
C VAL A 42 -18.36 1.78 0.31
N PHE A 43 -18.53 3.06 0.00
CA PHE A 43 -17.78 3.72 -1.06
C PHE A 43 -17.38 5.13 -0.64
N ALA A 44 -16.10 5.45 -0.75
CA ALA A 44 -15.58 6.81 -0.57
C ALA A 44 -14.60 7.15 -1.69
N LEU A 45 -14.65 8.38 -2.17
CA LEU A 45 -13.69 8.91 -3.13
C LEU A 45 -13.19 10.26 -2.63
N GLN A 46 -11.87 10.45 -2.64
CA GLN A 46 -11.27 11.76 -2.42
C GLN A 46 -10.25 12.08 -3.50
N ILE A 47 -10.24 13.34 -3.95
CA ILE A 47 -9.26 13.89 -4.86
C ILE A 47 -8.58 15.06 -4.16
N HIS A 48 -7.30 14.92 -3.89
CA HIS A 48 -6.46 15.97 -3.31
C HIS A 48 -5.57 16.58 -4.41
N CYS A 49 -5.92 17.76 -4.89
CA CYS A 49 -5.04 18.50 -5.77
C CYS A 49 -3.85 19.07 -4.98
N LEU A 50 -2.67 19.20 -5.62
CA LEU A 50 -1.53 19.90 -5.01
C LEU A 50 -1.84 21.39 -4.80
N GLU A 51 -2.52 21.97 -5.79
CA GLU A 51 -3.06 23.34 -5.74
C GLU A 51 -4.55 23.25 -6.02
N GLY A 52 -5.39 23.72 -5.11
CA GLY A 52 -6.82 23.75 -5.31
C GLY A 52 -7.63 23.05 -4.20
N GLU A 53 -8.86 22.71 -4.54
CA GLU A 53 -9.83 22.16 -3.61
C GLU A 53 -9.62 20.65 -3.38
N ILE A 54 -10.06 20.20 -2.22
CA ILE A 54 -10.27 18.78 -1.93
C ILE A 54 -11.69 18.45 -2.36
N LEU A 55 -11.82 17.48 -3.25
CA LEU A 55 -13.10 16.96 -3.68
C LEU A 55 -13.36 15.62 -3.00
N SER A 56 -14.54 15.44 -2.42
CA SER A 56 -14.85 14.30 -1.57
C SER A 56 -16.30 13.82 -1.78
N TRP A 57 -16.50 12.49 -1.76
CA TRP A 57 -17.81 11.86 -1.92
C TRP A 57 -17.91 10.56 -1.14
N GLY A 58 -19.13 10.24 -0.73
CA GLY A 58 -19.49 8.96 -0.12
C GLY A 58 -19.16 8.89 1.36
N ASP A 59 -18.72 7.72 1.82
CA ASP A 59 -18.58 7.36 3.22
C ASP A 59 -17.22 7.83 3.81
N GLU A 60 -16.97 9.13 3.79
CA GLU A 60 -15.68 9.76 4.12
C GLU A 60 -15.20 9.52 5.56
N THR A 61 -16.12 9.22 6.46
CA THR A 61 -15.85 9.03 7.89
C THR A 61 -15.47 7.61 8.26
N VAL A 62 -15.68 6.66 7.34
CA VAL A 62 -15.35 5.25 7.55
C VAL A 62 -13.83 5.09 7.63
N THR A 63 -13.39 4.36 8.66
CA THR A 63 -11.99 3.95 8.81
C THR A 63 -11.79 2.58 8.18
N PHE A 64 -10.63 2.37 7.57
CA PHE A 64 -10.25 1.12 6.95
C PHE A 64 -8.74 0.86 7.14
N PRO A 65 -8.31 -0.41 7.21
CA PRO A 65 -6.88 -0.72 7.26
C PRO A 65 -6.24 -0.51 5.90
N LEU A 66 -5.03 0.05 5.89
CA LEU A 66 -4.29 0.32 4.66
C LEU A 66 -3.88 -0.96 3.94
N MET A 67 -3.65 -2.04 4.66
CA MET A 67 -3.20 -3.31 4.10
C MET A 67 -2.02 -3.10 3.13
N SER A 68 -2.10 -3.63 1.91
CA SER A 68 -1.01 -3.49 0.94
C SER A 68 -0.80 -2.07 0.41
N VAL A 69 -1.69 -1.13 0.68
CA VAL A 69 -1.47 0.28 0.30
C VAL A 69 -0.38 0.94 1.16
N ILE A 70 -0.03 0.35 2.32
CA ILE A 70 1.10 0.83 3.15
C ILE A 70 2.47 0.65 2.48
N LYS A 71 2.63 -0.28 1.54
CA LYS A 71 3.92 -0.69 1.00
C LYS A 71 4.71 0.42 0.28
N PRO A 72 4.11 1.28 -0.56
CA PRO A 72 4.81 2.46 -1.09
C PRO A 72 5.34 3.39 -0.01
N PHE A 73 4.64 3.51 1.10
CA PHE A 73 5.03 4.38 2.22
C PHE A 73 6.13 3.78 3.09
N LEU A 74 6.14 2.46 3.25
CA LEU A 74 7.29 1.74 3.83
C LEU A 74 8.54 1.96 2.98
N LEU A 75 8.42 1.81 1.66
CA LEU A 75 9.51 2.08 0.73
C LEU A 75 9.99 3.54 0.85
N LEU A 76 9.07 4.50 0.82
CA LEU A 76 9.39 5.92 0.94
C LEU A 76 10.11 6.26 2.26
N TYR A 77 9.62 5.72 3.38
CA TYR A 77 10.24 5.86 4.68
C TYR A 77 11.71 5.38 4.66
N LEU A 78 11.93 4.17 4.15
CA LEU A 78 13.27 3.58 4.12
C LEU A 78 14.20 4.29 3.16
N LEU A 79 13.73 4.71 1.99
CA LEU A 79 14.52 5.54 1.07
C LEU A 79 14.95 6.86 1.74
N THR A 80 14.05 7.48 2.49
CA THR A 80 14.32 8.74 3.20
C THR A 80 15.35 8.58 4.31
N HIS A 81 15.36 7.45 5.04
CA HIS A 81 16.22 7.27 6.22
C HIS A 81 17.51 6.50 5.93
N LEU A 82 17.51 5.59 4.95
CA LEU A 82 18.62 4.70 4.67
C LEU A 82 19.24 4.90 3.28
N GLY A 83 18.53 5.58 2.37
CA GLY A 83 18.95 5.78 0.99
C GLY A 83 18.73 4.55 0.11
N GLU A 84 18.93 4.74 -1.21
CA GLU A 84 18.66 3.74 -2.24
C GLU A 84 19.51 2.49 -2.10
N ASP A 85 20.81 2.63 -1.84
CA ASP A 85 21.74 1.50 -1.76
C ASP A 85 21.34 0.50 -0.67
N ALA A 86 20.90 0.98 0.49
CA ALA A 86 20.49 0.11 1.59
C ALA A 86 19.18 -0.63 1.25
N VAL A 87 18.23 0.07 0.65
CA VAL A 87 16.93 -0.48 0.28
C VAL A 87 17.06 -1.49 -0.86
N PHE A 88 17.71 -1.12 -1.96
CA PHE A 88 17.78 -1.96 -3.15
C PHE A 88 18.81 -3.11 -3.10
N ARG A 89 19.59 -3.18 -2.01
CA ARG A 89 20.28 -4.42 -1.64
C ARG A 89 19.33 -5.50 -1.09
N ARG A 90 18.14 -5.13 -0.62
CA ARG A 90 17.16 -6.07 -0.04
C ARG A 90 16.03 -6.45 -0.98
N VAL A 91 15.72 -5.59 -1.96
CA VAL A 91 14.65 -5.81 -2.93
C VAL A 91 15.02 -5.26 -4.30
N GLY A 92 14.49 -5.84 -5.36
CA GLY A 92 14.59 -5.31 -6.72
C GLY A 92 13.54 -4.23 -7.04
N LYS A 93 13.44 -3.90 -8.34
CA LYS A 93 12.47 -2.94 -8.90
C LYS A 93 11.63 -3.57 -10.02
N GLN A 94 11.68 -4.90 -10.19
CA GLN A 94 11.11 -5.59 -11.34
C GLN A 94 9.68 -6.07 -11.05
N ALA A 95 8.83 -6.00 -12.05
CA ALA A 95 7.51 -6.62 -11.99
C ALA A 95 7.61 -8.15 -11.77
N SER A 96 6.58 -8.72 -11.17
CA SER A 96 6.44 -10.17 -10.99
C SER A 96 5.43 -10.70 -11.99
N SER A 97 5.75 -11.81 -12.62
CA SER A 97 4.83 -12.60 -13.46
C SER A 97 4.03 -13.64 -12.66
N TYR A 98 4.30 -13.76 -11.37
CA TYR A 98 3.62 -14.65 -10.43
C TYR A 98 2.73 -13.84 -9.45
N PRO A 99 1.79 -14.49 -8.77
CA PRO A 99 1.00 -13.86 -7.72
C PRO A 99 1.88 -13.19 -6.64
N PHE A 100 1.39 -12.12 -6.05
CA PHE A 100 2.10 -11.28 -5.08
C PHE A 100 2.63 -12.01 -3.82
N ASN A 101 2.16 -13.22 -3.55
CA ASN A 101 2.55 -14.08 -2.42
C ASN A 101 3.23 -15.38 -2.87
N SER A 102 3.77 -15.45 -4.08
CA SER A 102 4.37 -16.66 -4.64
C SER A 102 5.71 -17.00 -3.98
N LEU A 103 5.76 -18.16 -3.32
CA LEU A 103 7.00 -18.75 -2.83
C LEU A 103 7.88 -19.25 -3.98
N THR A 104 7.25 -19.83 -5.02
CA THR A 104 7.96 -20.34 -6.19
C THR A 104 8.79 -19.24 -6.85
N GLN A 105 8.19 -18.06 -7.06
CA GLN A 105 8.92 -16.91 -7.60
C GLN A 105 10.14 -16.55 -6.75
N LEU A 106 9.97 -16.48 -5.42
CA LEU A 106 11.05 -16.13 -4.52
C LEU A 106 12.19 -17.15 -4.55
N GLN A 107 11.86 -18.46 -4.67
CA GLN A 107 12.85 -19.53 -4.78
C GLN A 107 13.61 -19.49 -6.11
N GLU A 108 12.92 -19.26 -7.23
CA GLU A 108 13.54 -19.09 -8.55
C GLU A 108 14.52 -17.90 -8.55
N ASP A 109 14.18 -16.83 -7.84
CA ASP A 109 15.01 -15.64 -7.66
C ASP A 109 16.05 -15.79 -6.51
N ARG A 110 16.29 -17.02 -6.03
CA ARG A 110 17.26 -17.34 -4.96
C ARG A 110 17.04 -16.54 -3.69
N GLY A 111 15.78 -16.32 -3.32
CA GLY A 111 15.38 -15.58 -2.15
C GLY A 111 15.39 -14.04 -2.31
N PHE A 112 15.78 -13.51 -3.47
CA PHE A 112 15.79 -12.06 -3.71
C PHE A 112 14.42 -11.57 -4.16
N PRO A 113 13.73 -10.70 -3.40
CA PRO A 113 12.40 -10.22 -3.77
C PRO A 113 12.46 -9.28 -4.98
N ARG A 114 11.60 -9.48 -5.97
CA ARG A 114 11.60 -8.67 -7.20
C ARG A 114 11.27 -7.21 -7.03
N ASN A 115 10.39 -6.87 -6.10
CA ASN A 115 10.02 -5.47 -5.84
C ASN A 115 9.41 -5.29 -4.43
N PRO A 116 9.32 -4.04 -3.92
CA PRO A 116 8.80 -3.73 -2.60
C PRO A 116 7.30 -3.99 -2.40
N LEU A 117 6.54 -4.14 -3.48
CA LEU A 117 5.07 -4.14 -3.45
C LEU A 117 4.46 -5.54 -3.40
N ILE A 118 5.26 -6.59 -3.66
CA ILE A 118 4.89 -7.98 -3.35
C ILE A 118 5.18 -8.30 -1.88
N ASN A 119 4.59 -9.39 -1.36
CA ASN A 119 4.71 -9.69 0.07
C ASN A 119 6.14 -9.99 0.52
N SER A 120 6.91 -10.76 -0.26
CA SER A 120 8.32 -11.03 0.04
C SER A 120 9.16 -9.76 0.16
N GLY A 121 8.97 -8.80 -0.76
CA GLY A 121 9.67 -7.52 -0.72
C GLY A 121 9.27 -6.65 0.47
N ALA A 122 7.98 -6.58 0.77
CA ALA A 122 7.50 -5.80 1.91
C ALA A 122 7.96 -6.40 3.26
N ILE A 123 8.01 -7.73 3.39
CA ILE A 123 8.57 -8.41 4.58
C ILE A 123 10.07 -8.13 4.71
N ALA A 124 10.82 -8.21 3.60
CA ALA A 124 12.25 -7.89 3.60
C ALA A 124 12.53 -6.43 3.99
N LEU A 125 11.68 -5.50 3.55
CA LEU A 125 11.78 -4.09 3.93
C LEU A 125 11.33 -3.84 5.37
N ALA A 126 10.36 -4.55 5.91
CA ALA A 126 9.95 -4.42 7.30
C ALA A 126 11.08 -4.80 8.28
N ASP A 127 12.00 -5.69 7.87
CA ASP A 127 13.22 -6.01 8.65
C ASP A 127 14.18 -4.82 8.80
N LEU A 128 14.15 -3.86 7.88
CA LEU A 128 15.00 -2.65 7.91
C LEU A 128 14.45 -1.53 8.80
N LEU A 129 13.21 -1.62 9.26
CA LEU A 129 12.66 -0.59 10.15
C LEU A 129 13.43 -0.55 11.48
N ALA A 130 13.74 0.66 11.94
CA ALA A 130 14.39 0.87 13.21
C ALA A 130 13.48 0.50 14.39
N GLY A 131 14.04 -0.20 15.37
CA GLY A 131 13.35 -0.66 16.57
C GLY A 131 13.73 -2.08 16.96
N GLU A 132 13.66 -2.39 18.26
CA GLU A 132 14.04 -3.70 18.79
C GLU A 132 12.87 -4.70 18.78
N THR A 133 11.63 -4.19 18.75
CA THR A 133 10.41 -5.00 18.74
C THR A 133 9.54 -4.65 17.54
N PRO A 134 8.62 -5.56 17.12
CA PRO A 134 7.66 -5.26 16.05
C PRO A 134 6.81 -4.02 16.35
N GLU A 135 6.46 -3.81 17.64
CA GLU A 135 5.71 -2.66 18.12
C GLU A 135 6.46 -1.37 17.85
N SER A 136 7.70 -1.27 18.33
CA SER A 136 8.52 -0.05 18.17
C SER A 136 8.80 0.26 16.70
N ARG A 137 9.01 -0.76 15.86
CA ARG A 137 9.18 -0.60 14.41
C ARG A 137 7.94 -0.03 13.73
N CYS A 138 6.77 -0.59 14.08
CA CYS A 138 5.49 -0.11 13.57
C CYS A 138 5.20 1.31 14.05
N GLU A 139 5.44 1.62 15.32
CA GLU A 139 5.22 2.94 15.91
C GLU A 139 6.11 4.01 15.24
N ASN A 140 7.38 3.72 14.99
CA ASN A 140 8.28 4.64 14.31
C ASN A 140 7.78 5.00 12.90
N LEU A 141 7.31 4.03 12.14
CA LEU A 141 6.70 4.28 10.83
C LEU A 141 5.40 5.09 10.98
N LEU A 142 4.52 4.70 11.91
CA LEU A 142 3.24 5.37 12.17
C LEU A 142 3.43 6.85 12.53
N LEU A 143 4.32 7.15 13.48
CA LEU A 143 4.61 8.52 13.89
C LEU A 143 5.16 9.37 12.75
N TRP A 144 6.04 8.78 11.94
CA TRP A 144 6.58 9.47 10.77
C TRP A 144 5.49 9.77 9.73
N LEU A 145 4.64 8.78 9.41
CA LEU A 145 3.53 8.96 8.46
C LEU A 145 2.55 10.03 8.93
N ASN A 146 2.16 10.00 10.20
CA ASN A 146 1.24 10.99 10.76
C ASN A 146 1.84 12.40 10.73
N LYS A 147 3.10 12.52 11.08
CA LYS A 147 3.80 13.82 11.08
C LYS A 147 4.00 14.36 9.66
N MET A 148 4.54 13.55 8.75
CA MET A 148 4.92 14.01 7.41
C MET A 148 3.74 14.09 6.46
N GLY A 149 2.76 13.18 6.60
CA GLY A 149 1.54 13.14 5.79
C GLY A 149 0.41 14.02 6.34
N ASN A 150 0.56 14.61 7.54
CA ASN A 150 -0.54 15.28 8.25
C ASN A 150 -1.78 14.38 8.35
N CYS A 151 -1.58 13.16 8.84
CA CYS A 151 -2.57 12.10 8.95
C CYS A 151 -2.91 11.80 10.41
N GLN A 152 -3.97 11.03 10.62
CA GLN A 152 -4.41 10.52 11.92
C GLN A 152 -4.52 8.99 11.87
N LEU A 153 -3.51 8.33 11.32
CA LEU A 153 -3.45 6.88 11.30
C LEU A 153 -3.28 6.32 12.70
N PHE A 154 -3.77 5.12 12.91
CA PHE A 154 -3.63 4.37 14.15
C PHE A 154 -3.46 2.88 13.87
N LEU A 155 -2.88 2.13 14.81
CA LEU A 155 -2.86 0.67 14.74
C LEU A 155 -4.24 0.14 15.17
N ASP A 156 -4.94 -0.51 14.24
CA ASP A 156 -6.24 -1.13 14.53
C ASP A 156 -6.02 -2.52 15.17
N GLY A 157 -6.22 -2.56 16.49
CA GLY A 157 -6.05 -3.81 17.25
C GLY A 157 -7.00 -4.93 16.82
N SER A 158 -8.23 -4.59 16.42
CA SER A 158 -9.21 -5.59 15.97
C SER A 158 -8.81 -6.25 14.66
N VAL A 159 -8.24 -5.47 13.75
CA VAL A 159 -7.68 -5.97 12.48
C VAL A 159 -6.45 -6.81 12.74
N LEU A 160 -5.56 -6.38 13.64
CA LEU A 160 -4.36 -7.15 14.01
C LEU A 160 -4.72 -8.48 14.65
N ASP A 161 -5.65 -8.50 15.59
CA ASP A 161 -6.15 -9.74 16.21
C ASP A 161 -6.76 -10.69 15.19
N SER A 162 -7.49 -10.14 14.22
CA SER A 162 -8.05 -10.91 13.11
C SER A 162 -6.97 -11.51 12.20
N VAL A 163 -5.89 -10.76 11.91
CA VAL A 163 -4.74 -11.26 11.16
C VAL A 163 -4.01 -12.36 11.92
N HIS A 164 -3.87 -12.25 13.24
CA HIS A 164 -3.25 -13.26 14.09
C HIS A 164 -4.12 -14.52 14.24
N SER A 165 -5.44 -14.38 14.25
CA SER A 165 -6.36 -15.51 14.39
C SER A 165 -6.37 -16.47 13.21
N TYR A 166 -5.89 -16.00 12.03
CA TYR A 166 -5.79 -16.81 10.81
C TYR A 166 -4.39 -16.70 10.20
N PRO A 167 -3.42 -17.50 10.69
CA PRO A 167 -2.04 -17.41 10.26
C PRO A 167 -1.88 -17.55 8.75
N ASN A 168 -1.20 -16.59 8.14
CA ASN A 168 -0.94 -16.60 6.71
C ASN A 168 0.26 -17.51 6.39
N VAL A 169 -0.01 -18.77 6.02
CA VAL A 169 1.00 -19.78 5.72
C VAL A 169 1.94 -19.37 4.57
N HIS A 170 1.43 -18.60 3.60
CA HIS A 170 2.26 -18.09 2.50
C HIS A 170 3.30 -17.08 3.03
N ASN A 171 2.90 -16.12 3.84
CA ASN A 171 3.82 -15.15 4.43
C ASN A 171 4.84 -15.80 5.38
N GLN A 172 4.43 -16.85 6.11
CA GLN A 172 5.36 -17.65 6.92
C GLN A 172 6.41 -18.36 6.05
N ALA A 173 6.00 -18.95 4.92
CA ALA A 173 6.91 -19.60 4.00
C ALA A 173 7.84 -18.58 3.31
N LEU A 174 7.34 -17.43 2.90
CA LEU A 174 8.14 -16.34 2.34
C LEU A 174 9.18 -15.84 3.34
N SER A 175 8.80 -15.61 4.59
CA SER A 175 9.73 -15.13 5.63
C SER A 175 10.82 -16.16 5.96
N LEU A 176 10.50 -17.46 5.92
CA LEU A 176 11.47 -18.53 6.08
C LEU A 176 12.49 -18.56 4.94
N GLU A 177 12.03 -18.42 3.70
CA GLU A 177 12.91 -18.41 2.53
C GLU A 177 13.81 -17.17 2.49
N LEU A 178 13.29 -16.00 2.89
CA LEU A 178 14.06 -14.76 3.03
C LEU A 178 15.17 -14.89 4.10
N GLU A 179 14.86 -15.46 5.28
CA GLU A 179 15.83 -15.67 6.35
C GLU A 179 16.93 -16.66 5.91
N LYS A 180 16.55 -17.77 5.30
CA LYS A 180 17.47 -18.80 4.78
C LYS A 180 18.49 -18.22 3.78
N ASN A 181 18.08 -17.26 2.96
CA ASN A 181 18.93 -16.63 1.96
C ASN A 181 19.57 -15.31 2.45
N GLY A 182 19.39 -14.91 3.72
CA GLY A 182 20.06 -13.77 4.34
C GLY A 182 19.46 -12.40 3.96
N TYR A 183 18.23 -12.36 3.42
CA TYR A 183 17.55 -11.10 3.08
C TYR A 183 16.76 -10.51 4.24
N ILE A 184 16.54 -11.25 5.31
CA ILE A 184 16.09 -10.74 6.61
C ILE A 184 16.96 -11.31 7.73
N SER A 185 17.06 -10.59 8.84
CA SER A 185 17.90 -10.96 9.98
C SER A 185 17.17 -11.88 10.96
N HIS A 186 15.88 -11.65 11.16
CA HIS A 186 15.07 -12.36 12.12
C HIS A 186 13.61 -12.50 11.63
N ARG A 187 13.24 -13.72 11.26
CA ARG A 187 11.95 -14.05 10.64
C ARG A 187 10.73 -13.52 11.40
N TYR A 188 10.68 -13.79 12.71
CA TYR A 188 9.54 -13.37 13.53
C TYR A 188 9.44 -11.85 13.58
N LEU A 189 10.54 -11.15 13.80
CA LEU A 189 10.57 -9.71 13.90
C LEU A 189 10.12 -9.04 12.60
N ALA A 190 10.64 -9.50 11.46
CA ALA A 190 10.28 -8.99 10.14
C ALA A 190 8.79 -9.24 9.80
N LEU A 191 8.32 -10.47 9.99
CA LEU A 191 6.96 -10.85 9.65
C LEU A 191 5.93 -10.18 10.55
N GLU A 192 6.18 -10.13 11.86
CA GLU A 192 5.26 -9.49 12.81
C GLU A 192 5.24 -7.97 12.63
N THR A 193 6.37 -7.34 12.33
CA THR A 193 6.41 -5.93 11.93
C THR A 193 5.57 -5.68 10.67
N TYR A 194 5.71 -6.54 9.65
CA TYR A 194 4.91 -6.47 8.42
C TYR A 194 3.40 -6.61 8.71
N ASN A 195 3.00 -7.57 9.54
CA ASN A 195 1.59 -7.74 9.94
C ASN A 195 1.04 -6.46 10.57
N ARG A 196 1.76 -5.86 11.52
CA ARG A 196 1.34 -4.64 12.22
C ARG A 196 1.21 -3.45 11.29
N ILE A 197 2.19 -3.20 10.42
CA ILE A 197 2.12 -2.06 9.50
C ILE A 197 0.97 -2.20 8.49
N CYS A 198 0.61 -3.42 8.10
CA CYS A 198 -0.58 -3.66 7.26
C CYS A 198 -1.89 -3.33 7.98
N CYS A 199 -1.93 -3.41 9.31
CA CYS A 199 -3.08 -3.10 10.15
C CYS A 199 -3.16 -1.63 10.56
N LEU A 200 -2.28 -0.76 10.06
CA LEU A 200 -2.45 0.68 10.22
C LEU A 200 -3.70 1.13 9.46
N SER A 201 -4.58 1.82 10.17
CA SER A 201 -5.89 2.22 9.68
C SER A 201 -6.05 3.74 9.70
N GLY A 202 -6.91 4.24 8.85
CA GLY A 202 -7.26 5.65 8.75
C GLY A 202 -8.49 5.86 7.89
N LYS A 203 -8.77 7.11 7.56
CA LYS A 203 -9.87 7.52 6.67
C LYS A 203 -9.36 7.75 5.25
N ILE A 204 -10.28 7.94 4.32
CA ILE A 204 -9.93 8.27 2.94
C ILE A 204 -9.10 9.56 2.83
N ALA A 205 -9.33 10.53 3.73
CA ALA A 205 -8.55 11.76 3.79
C ALA A 205 -7.07 11.51 4.17
N ASP A 206 -6.82 10.57 5.07
CA ASP A 206 -5.47 10.18 5.45
C ASP A 206 -4.74 9.54 4.26
N LEU A 207 -5.41 8.65 3.53
CA LEU A 207 -4.83 8.01 2.35
C LEU A 207 -4.49 9.02 1.26
N ALA A 208 -5.37 9.97 0.99
CA ALA A 208 -5.12 11.03 0.00
C ALA A 208 -3.97 11.97 0.44
N ASN A 209 -3.85 12.29 1.71
CA ASN A 209 -2.73 13.04 2.27
C ASN A 209 -1.40 12.29 2.13
N LEU A 210 -1.40 10.99 2.38
CA LEU A 210 -0.24 10.14 2.12
C LEU A 210 0.15 10.14 0.64
N GLY A 211 -0.80 10.16 -0.29
CA GLY A 211 -0.52 10.30 -1.71
C GLY A 211 0.25 11.61 -2.03
N LYS A 212 -0.14 12.71 -1.40
CA LYS A 212 0.59 14.00 -1.51
C LYS A 212 2.00 13.91 -0.91
N LEU A 213 2.19 13.14 0.17
CA LEU A 213 3.50 12.92 0.76
C LEU A 213 4.48 12.29 -0.24
N ILE A 214 4.02 11.32 -1.07
CA ILE A 214 4.86 10.76 -2.14
C ILE A 214 5.30 11.87 -3.10
N LEU A 215 4.35 12.69 -3.56
CA LEU A 215 4.64 13.77 -4.53
C LEU A 215 5.60 14.84 -4.00
N ALA A 216 5.61 15.08 -2.69
CA ALA A 216 6.48 16.06 -2.05
C ALA A 216 7.89 15.53 -1.77
N SER A 217 8.14 14.23 -1.99
CA SER A 217 9.41 13.58 -1.68
C SER A 217 10.42 13.73 -2.81
N SER A 218 11.72 13.81 -2.45
CA SER A 218 12.83 13.68 -3.40
C SER A 218 12.94 12.29 -4.04
N PHE A 219 12.27 11.28 -3.47
CA PHE A 219 12.20 9.91 -3.99
C PHE A 219 10.90 9.63 -4.75
N ALA A 220 10.13 10.66 -5.09
CA ALA A 220 8.85 10.52 -5.79
C ALA A 220 8.99 9.67 -7.06
N ASP A 221 9.95 9.99 -7.92
CA ASP A 221 10.12 9.31 -9.21
C ASP A 221 10.32 7.80 -9.05
N ILE A 222 11.15 7.38 -8.09
CA ILE A 222 11.41 5.95 -7.81
C ILE A 222 10.14 5.25 -7.31
N VAL A 223 9.44 5.87 -6.35
CA VAL A 223 8.21 5.28 -5.79
C VAL A 223 7.12 5.19 -6.85
N LEU A 224 6.94 6.23 -7.66
CA LEU A 224 5.94 6.27 -8.73
C LEU A 224 6.26 5.28 -9.85
N GLU A 225 7.53 5.13 -10.26
CA GLU A 225 7.96 4.10 -11.22
C GLU A 225 7.60 2.70 -10.72
N ILE A 226 7.92 2.39 -9.46
CA ILE A 226 7.62 1.09 -8.86
C ILE A 226 6.11 0.88 -8.72
N MET A 227 5.34 1.91 -8.37
CA MET A 227 3.87 1.83 -8.33
C MET A 227 3.29 1.58 -9.73
N THR A 228 3.82 2.23 -10.77
CA THR A 228 3.37 2.03 -12.15
C THR A 228 3.57 0.58 -12.60
N ASN A 229 4.77 0.05 -12.34
CA ASN A 229 5.17 -1.26 -12.85
C ASN A 229 4.68 -2.44 -11.99
N CYS A 230 4.42 -2.22 -10.70
CA CYS A 230 4.21 -3.29 -9.72
C CYS A 230 2.98 -3.09 -8.82
N GLY A 231 2.36 -1.92 -8.82
CA GLY A 231 1.38 -1.53 -7.80
C GLY A 231 0.05 -2.29 -7.83
N LEU A 232 -0.34 -2.76 -9.00
CA LEU A 232 -1.54 -3.58 -9.23
C LEU A 232 -1.20 -5.04 -9.59
N TYR A 233 0.01 -5.46 -9.25
CA TYR A 233 0.49 -6.82 -9.52
C TYR A 233 0.39 -7.18 -11.01
N GLU A 234 -0.27 -8.28 -11.36
CA GLU A 234 -0.45 -8.75 -12.74
C GLU A 234 -1.24 -7.76 -13.61
N ALA A 235 -2.04 -6.89 -13.00
CA ALA A 235 -2.83 -5.87 -13.70
C ALA A 235 -2.05 -4.57 -13.99
N SER A 236 -0.82 -4.43 -13.46
CA SER A 236 -0.06 -3.17 -13.53
C SER A 236 0.20 -2.70 -14.95
N GLU A 237 0.68 -3.59 -15.82
CA GLU A 237 1.00 -3.25 -17.21
C GLU A 237 -0.24 -2.79 -17.99
N LYS A 238 -1.33 -3.54 -17.87
CA LYS A 238 -2.59 -3.18 -18.52
C LYS A 238 -3.10 -1.83 -18.02
N PHE A 239 -3.09 -1.61 -16.71
CA PHE A 239 -3.57 -0.36 -16.11
C PHE A 239 -2.68 0.83 -16.49
N ALA A 240 -1.36 0.63 -16.56
CA ALA A 240 -0.43 1.67 -17.01
C ALA A 240 -0.69 2.12 -18.45
N ILE A 241 -1.08 1.18 -19.34
CA ILE A 241 -1.43 1.49 -20.74
C ILE A 241 -2.79 2.18 -20.84
N GLU A 242 -3.81 1.67 -20.12
CA GLU A 242 -5.19 2.12 -20.27
C GLU A 242 -5.49 3.40 -19.48
N VAL A 243 -4.87 3.58 -18.30
CA VAL A 243 -5.14 4.68 -17.36
C VAL A 243 -3.92 5.58 -17.16
N GLY A 244 -2.73 5.00 -17.02
CA GLY A 244 -1.47 5.72 -16.97
C GLY A 244 -1.11 6.33 -15.61
N PHE A 245 -1.84 6.01 -14.55
CA PHE A 245 -1.54 6.54 -13.20
C PHE A 245 -0.81 5.50 -12.33
N PRO A 246 0.33 5.88 -11.70
CA PRO A 246 0.92 5.08 -10.63
C PRO A 246 -0.12 4.76 -9.56
N THR A 247 -0.43 3.48 -9.37
CA THR A 247 -1.55 3.07 -8.51
C THR A 247 -1.18 1.92 -7.60
N LYS A 248 -1.69 1.91 -6.38
CA LYS A 248 -1.55 0.80 -5.43
C LYS A 248 -2.90 0.38 -4.86
N SER A 249 -3.16 -0.94 -4.88
CA SER A 249 -4.36 -1.55 -4.29
C SER A 249 -4.09 -2.23 -2.96
N GLY A 250 -5.12 -2.29 -2.11
CA GLY A 250 -5.14 -3.05 -0.86
C GLY A 250 -6.33 -3.99 -0.78
N VAL A 251 -6.16 -5.11 -0.08
CA VAL A 251 -7.22 -6.12 0.09
C VAL A 251 -8.43 -5.61 0.91
N SER A 252 -8.26 -4.49 1.60
CA SER A 252 -9.34 -3.77 2.27
C SER A 252 -10.31 -3.04 1.31
N GLY A 253 -10.05 -3.07 0.00
CA GLY A 253 -10.78 -2.29 -1.00
C GLY A 253 -10.13 -0.91 -1.27
N ALA A 254 -9.13 -0.53 -0.50
CA ALA A 254 -8.43 0.74 -0.69
C ALA A 254 -7.64 0.75 -2.01
N LEU A 255 -7.72 1.86 -2.73
CA LEU A 255 -6.97 2.15 -3.94
C LEU A 255 -6.38 3.56 -3.83
N LEU A 256 -5.09 3.70 -4.12
CA LEU A 256 -4.42 5.00 -4.20
C LEU A 256 -3.83 5.17 -5.59
N SER A 257 -4.28 6.18 -6.30
CA SER A 257 -3.70 6.59 -7.58
C SER A 257 -3.03 7.95 -7.45
N ILE A 258 -1.85 8.09 -8.02
CA ILE A 258 -1.11 9.35 -8.04
C ILE A 258 -1.17 9.93 -9.45
N VAL A 259 -1.57 11.18 -9.55
CA VAL A 259 -1.47 11.95 -10.80
C VAL A 259 -0.23 12.82 -10.69
N PRO A 260 0.88 12.46 -11.37
CA PRO A 260 2.16 13.14 -11.22
C PRO A 260 2.03 14.66 -11.39
N GLN A 261 2.65 15.42 -10.49
CA GLN A 261 2.62 16.89 -10.46
C GLN A 261 1.23 17.53 -10.28
N GLN A 262 0.17 16.75 -10.03
CA GLN A 262 -1.19 17.29 -9.92
C GLN A 262 -1.86 16.94 -8.60
N GLY A 263 -1.73 15.71 -8.09
CA GLY A 263 -2.37 15.31 -6.85
C GLY A 263 -2.51 13.81 -6.67
N ALA A 264 -3.41 13.41 -5.75
CA ALA A 264 -3.73 12.03 -5.41
C ALA A 264 -5.25 11.80 -5.45
N ILE A 265 -5.61 10.57 -5.82
CA ILE A 265 -6.99 10.08 -5.89
C ILE A 265 -7.09 8.83 -5.05
#